data_ff54167816a8403e2a4af5170d4a23c6
#
_entry.id   ff54167816a8403e2a4af5170d4a23c6
#
_cell.length_a   1.000
_cell.length_b   1.000
_cell.length_c   1.000
_cell.angle_alpha   90.00
_cell.angle_beta   90.00
_cell.angle_gamma   90.00
#
_symmetry.space_group_name_H-M   'P 1'
#
loop_
_entity.id
_entity.type
_entity.pdbx_description
1 polymer ?
#
loop_
_entity_poly.entity_id
_entity_poly.type
_entity_poly.pdbx_seq_one_letter_code
_entity_poly.pdbx_strand_id
1 'polypeptide(L)'
;MNEKLIACFSCGVLAPDIEGPSHKYMLSSPGCWAAYGEILARDYSEFKYPPVHRLVVDAYAVQHPGKPMRQAIQSVVVHLIGLCLSIEKGMEAKQVTQAIGRATQFSEKFVWLDPPGNMGSITVADAVKTKTLEEYDRLGREWARSVWEAWAVHHAQIRKLSRL
;
A
#
# COMPACT_ATOMS: atom_id res chain seq x y z
N MET A 1 17.32 -21.18 -16.57
CA MET A 1 17.61 -19.82 -17.10
C MET A 1 17.46 -18.84 -15.96
N ASN A 2 18.42 -17.94 -15.81
CA ASN A 2 18.26 -16.87 -14.82
C ASN A 2 17.22 -15.89 -15.35
N GLU A 3 16.11 -15.78 -14.65
CA GLU A 3 15.08 -14.79 -14.94
C GLU A 3 15.68 -13.39 -14.71
N LYS A 4 15.58 -12.53 -15.72
CA LYS A 4 16.07 -11.16 -15.62
C LYS A 4 15.21 -10.39 -14.63
N LEU A 5 15.82 -9.77 -13.65
CA LEU A 5 15.14 -8.94 -12.64
C LEU A 5 15.38 -7.46 -12.91
N ILE A 6 14.38 -6.64 -12.70
CA ILE A 6 14.46 -5.18 -12.70
C ILE A 6 13.91 -4.61 -11.40
N ALA A 7 14.41 -3.45 -11.02
CA ALA A 7 13.87 -2.72 -9.89
C ALA A 7 12.50 -2.11 -10.24
N CYS A 8 11.52 -2.28 -9.35
CA CYS A 8 10.24 -1.60 -9.48
C CYS A 8 10.44 -0.08 -9.48
N PHE A 9 9.70 0.62 -10.32
CA PHE A 9 9.85 2.06 -10.56
C PHE A 9 9.53 2.93 -9.33
N SER A 10 8.81 2.40 -8.36
CA SER A 10 8.43 3.12 -7.12
C SER A 10 9.04 2.50 -5.87
N CYS A 11 8.75 1.24 -5.57
CA CYS A 11 9.22 0.62 -4.31
C CYS A 11 10.63 0.05 -4.40
N GLY A 12 11.21 -0.04 -5.60
CA GLY A 12 12.57 -0.52 -5.82
C GLY A 12 12.76 -2.03 -5.66
N VAL A 13 11.72 -2.80 -5.36
CA VAL A 13 11.83 -4.27 -5.26
C VAL A 13 12.31 -4.86 -6.59
N LEU A 14 13.21 -5.83 -6.51
CA LEU A 14 13.62 -6.60 -7.67
C LEU A 14 12.50 -7.61 -8.02
N ALA A 15 11.93 -7.45 -9.20
CA ALA A 15 10.85 -8.28 -9.73
C ALA A 15 11.19 -8.73 -11.16
N PRO A 16 10.58 -9.81 -11.65
CA PRO A 16 10.79 -10.27 -13.02
C PRO A 16 10.57 -9.15 -14.06
N ASP A 17 11.48 -9.08 -15.02
CA ASP A 17 11.36 -8.21 -16.20
C ASP A 17 10.41 -8.87 -17.20
N ILE A 18 9.13 -8.68 -17.00
CA ILE A 18 8.07 -9.25 -17.83
C ILE A 18 7.27 -8.16 -18.53
N GLU A 19 6.71 -8.50 -19.68
CA GLU A 19 5.67 -7.71 -20.31
C GLU A 19 4.32 -8.01 -19.66
N GLY A 20 3.51 -7.00 -19.44
CA GLY A 20 2.19 -7.18 -18.84
C GLY A 20 1.57 -5.88 -18.33
N PRO A 21 0.36 -5.97 -17.77
CA PRO A 21 -0.32 -4.80 -17.22
C PRO A 21 0.36 -4.30 -15.96
N SER A 22 0.20 -3.00 -15.71
CA SER A 22 0.48 -2.37 -14.42
C SER A 22 -0.67 -1.43 -14.06
N HIS A 23 -0.65 -0.90 -12.86
CA HIS A 23 -1.74 -0.02 -12.42
C HIS A 23 -1.66 1.35 -13.12
N LYS A 24 -2.82 1.89 -13.52
CA LYS A 24 -2.95 3.10 -14.34
C LYS A 24 -2.21 4.33 -13.78
N TYR A 25 -2.20 4.54 -12.47
CA TYR A 25 -1.58 5.71 -11.83
C TYR A 25 -0.57 5.36 -10.73
N MET A 26 -0.38 4.08 -10.42
CA MET A 26 0.71 3.60 -9.55
C MET A 26 1.90 3.23 -10.44
N LEU A 27 3.05 3.81 -10.25
CA LEU A 27 4.25 3.50 -11.04
C LEU A 27 4.91 2.20 -10.56
N SER A 28 4.19 1.08 -10.61
CA SER A 28 4.79 -0.24 -10.38
C SER A 28 5.29 -0.86 -11.68
N SER A 29 6.38 -1.63 -11.61
CA SER A 29 6.77 -2.46 -12.75
C SER A 29 5.76 -3.58 -12.95
N PRO A 30 5.61 -4.13 -14.18
CA PRO A 30 4.69 -5.24 -14.43
C PRO A 30 4.94 -6.45 -13.53
N GLY A 31 6.19 -6.81 -13.25
CA GLY A 31 6.52 -7.91 -12.34
C GLY A 31 6.11 -7.65 -10.89
N CYS A 32 6.31 -6.43 -10.40
CA CYS A 32 5.84 -6.03 -9.07
C CYS A 32 4.31 -6.05 -8.98
N TRP A 33 3.63 -5.57 -10.00
CA TRP A 33 2.16 -5.59 -10.08
C TRP A 33 1.62 -7.02 -10.14
N ALA A 34 2.27 -7.91 -10.89
CA ALA A 34 1.91 -9.33 -10.95
C ALA A 34 2.04 -10.01 -9.57
N ALA A 35 3.13 -9.74 -8.84
CA ALA A 35 3.31 -10.25 -7.48
C ALA A 35 2.22 -9.76 -6.53
N TYR A 36 1.79 -8.51 -6.64
CA TYR A 36 0.65 -8.00 -5.88
C TYR A 36 -0.66 -8.71 -6.26
N GLY A 37 -0.86 -9.00 -7.53
CA GLY A 37 -1.99 -9.80 -8.01
C GLY A 37 -2.03 -11.20 -7.38
N GLU A 38 -0.89 -11.86 -7.19
CA GLU A 38 -0.81 -13.15 -6.50
C GLU A 38 -1.27 -13.05 -5.04
N ILE A 39 -0.86 -11.99 -4.34
CA ILE A 39 -1.30 -11.74 -2.96
C ILE A 39 -2.80 -11.53 -2.90
N LEU A 40 -3.36 -10.70 -3.77
CA LEU A 40 -4.81 -10.47 -3.82
C LEU A 40 -5.58 -11.75 -4.12
N ALA A 41 -5.07 -12.58 -5.04
CA ALA A 41 -5.69 -13.87 -5.35
C ALA A 41 -5.74 -14.79 -4.13
N ARG A 42 -4.68 -14.84 -3.33
CA ARG A 42 -4.67 -15.60 -2.05
C ARG A 42 -5.64 -15.03 -1.03
N ASP A 43 -5.68 -13.71 -0.90
CA ASP A 43 -6.61 -13.04 0.03
C ASP A 43 -8.07 -13.38 -0.26
N TYR A 44 -8.44 -13.40 -1.53
CA TYR A 44 -9.83 -13.69 -1.92
C TYR A 44 -10.19 -15.17 -1.93
N SER A 45 -9.24 -16.06 -2.16
CA SER A 45 -9.48 -17.50 -2.28
C SER A 45 -9.06 -18.28 -1.05
N GLU A 46 -7.76 -18.42 -0.82
CA GLU A 46 -7.18 -19.28 0.21
C GLU A 46 -7.41 -18.73 1.63
N PHE A 47 -7.16 -17.45 1.82
CA PHE A 47 -7.24 -16.79 3.12
C PHE A 47 -8.62 -16.20 3.44
N LYS A 48 -9.57 -16.27 2.51
CA LYS A 48 -10.96 -15.86 2.69
C LYS A 48 -11.10 -14.44 3.26
N TYR A 49 -10.40 -13.48 2.63
CA TYR A 49 -10.44 -12.07 3.00
C TYR A 49 -9.95 -11.82 4.44
N PRO A 50 -8.65 -12.03 4.72
CA PRO A 50 -8.13 -11.95 6.09
C PRO A 50 -8.17 -10.53 6.63
N PRO A 51 -8.21 -10.35 7.97
CA PRO A 51 -8.22 -9.01 8.59
C PRO A 51 -7.05 -8.11 8.17
N VAL A 52 -5.89 -8.70 7.85
CA VAL A 52 -4.70 -7.96 7.39
C VAL A 52 -4.80 -7.43 5.97
N HIS A 53 -5.77 -7.88 5.19
CA HIS A 53 -5.95 -7.48 3.78
C HIS A 53 -5.93 -5.95 3.60
N ARG A 54 -6.67 -5.22 4.42
CA ARG A 54 -6.71 -3.76 4.37
C ARG A 54 -5.33 -3.12 4.52
N LEU A 55 -4.56 -3.58 5.49
CA LEU A 55 -3.20 -3.08 5.74
C LEU A 55 -2.26 -3.36 4.57
N VAL A 56 -2.36 -4.54 3.97
CA VAL A 56 -1.57 -4.92 2.79
C VAL A 56 -1.90 -4.04 1.59
N VAL A 57 -3.17 -3.80 1.35
CA VAL A 57 -3.63 -2.90 0.26
C VAL A 57 -3.11 -1.48 0.51
N ASP A 58 -3.27 -0.95 1.71
CA ASP A 58 -2.82 0.40 2.04
C ASP A 58 -1.29 0.53 1.91
N ALA A 59 -0.53 -0.46 2.41
CA ALA A 59 0.93 -0.47 2.32
C ALA A 59 1.42 -0.49 0.86
N TYR A 60 0.87 -1.38 0.04
CA TYR A 60 1.24 -1.46 -1.37
C TYR A 60 0.93 -0.16 -2.11
N ALA A 61 -0.25 0.41 -1.88
CA ALA A 61 -0.68 1.64 -2.54
C ALA A 61 0.26 2.82 -2.26
N VAL A 62 0.68 3.03 -1.01
CA VAL A 62 1.55 4.16 -0.66
C VAL A 62 3.03 3.92 -0.96
N GLN A 63 3.43 2.67 -1.21
CA GLN A 63 4.73 2.36 -1.82
C GLN A 63 4.77 2.63 -3.33
N HIS A 64 3.61 2.89 -3.95
CA HIS A 64 3.48 3.16 -5.38
C HIS A 64 2.70 4.46 -5.60
N PRO A 65 3.25 5.61 -5.17
CA PRO A 65 2.53 6.89 -5.16
C PRO A 65 2.26 7.46 -6.55
N GLY A 66 2.96 7.00 -7.58
CA GLY A 66 2.81 7.51 -8.92
C GLY A 66 3.41 8.91 -9.13
N LYS A 67 2.74 9.72 -9.93
CA LYS A 67 3.10 11.11 -10.25
C LYS A 67 2.01 12.08 -9.79
N PRO A 68 2.33 13.38 -9.63
CA PRO A 68 1.33 14.38 -9.26
C PRO A 68 0.19 14.48 -10.27
N MET A 69 -0.89 13.76 -9.99
CA MET A 69 -2.15 13.81 -10.72
C MET A 69 -3.31 13.49 -9.77
N ARG A 70 -4.52 13.90 -10.10
CA ARG A 70 -5.65 13.82 -9.17
C ARG A 70 -5.89 12.43 -8.59
N GLN A 71 -5.87 11.39 -9.41
CA GLN A 71 -6.09 10.02 -8.94
C GLN A 71 -4.96 9.53 -8.02
N ALA A 72 -3.71 9.87 -8.34
CA ALA A 72 -2.56 9.49 -7.51
C ALA A 72 -2.57 10.22 -6.16
N ILE A 73 -2.87 11.52 -6.14
CA ILE A 73 -3.03 12.30 -4.91
C ILE A 73 -4.10 11.68 -4.02
N GLN A 74 -5.27 11.40 -4.57
CA GLN A 74 -6.36 10.79 -3.83
C GLN A 74 -6.00 9.41 -3.30
N SER A 75 -5.37 8.56 -4.12
CA SER A 75 -4.91 7.24 -3.72
C SER A 75 -3.95 7.31 -2.54
N VAL A 76 -2.88 8.10 -2.64
CA VAL A 76 -1.88 8.23 -1.58
C VAL A 76 -2.52 8.72 -0.28
N VAL A 77 -3.33 9.77 -0.33
CA VAL A 77 -3.94 10.34 0.88
C VAL A 77 -4.91 9.37 1.55
N VAL A 78 -5.81 8.71 0.81
CA VAL A 78 -6.78 7.79 1.42
C VAL A 78 -6.10 6.57 2.03
N HIS A 79 -5.05 6.04 1.40
CA HIS A 79 -4.33 4.89 1.93
C HIS A 79 -3.44 5.26 3.12
N LEU A 80 -2.87 6.47 3.15
CA LEU A 80 -2.18 6.98 4.35
C LEU A 80 -3.16 7.24 5.51
N ILE A 81 -4.37 7.73 5.24
CA ILE A 81 -5.43 7.82 6.26
C ILE A 81 -5.77 6.42 6.78
N GLY A 82 -5.88 5.43 5.90
CA GLY A 82 -6.11 4.03 6.28
C GLY A 82 -5.04 3.51 7.24
N LEU A 83 -3.76 3.71 6.93
CA LEU A 83 -2.65 3.32 7.79
C LEU A 83 -2.67 4.07 9.13
N CYS A 84 -2.91 5.38 9.11
CA CYS A 84 -3.01 6.20 10.33
C CYS A 84 -4.09 5.65 11.28
N LEU A 85 -5.29 5.43 10.78
CA LEU A 85 -6.42 4.96 11.59
C LEU A 85 -6.23 3.54 12.10
N SER A 86 -5.69 2.65 11.27
CA SER A 86 -5.42 1.26 11.66
C SER A 86 -4.27 1.16 12.66
N ILE A 87 -3.15 1.83 12.42
CA ILE A 87 -1.92 1.67 13.21
C ILE A 87 -1.96 2.52 14.48
N GLU A 88 -2.35 3.79 14.38
CA GLU A 88 -2.32 4.70 15.53
C GLU A 88 -3.60 4.65 16.38
N LYS A 89 -4.75 4.35 15.77
CA LYS A 89 -6.05 4.34 16.46
C LYS A 89 -6.59 2.94 16.70
N GLY A 90 -5.95 1.91 16.17
CA GLY A 90 -6.41 0.53 16.33
C GLY A 90 -7.79 0.27 15.72
N MET A 91 -8.20 1.06 14.74
CA MET A 91 -9.51 0.90 14.10
C MET A 91 -9.55 -0.33 13.21
N GLU A 92 -10.67 -1.03 13.25
CA GLU A 92 -10.90 -2.17 12.36
C GLU A 92 -11.21 -1.73 10.92
N ALA A 93 -10.98 -2.62 9.95
CA ALA A 93 -11.10 -2.34 8.52
C ALA A 93 -12.42 -1.67 8.13
N LYS A 94 -13.55 -2.12 8.69
CA LYS A 94 -14.88 -1.53 8.42
C LYS A 94 -14.96 -0.08 8.87
N GLN A 95 -14.45 0.22 10.06
CA GLN A 95 -14.43 1.58 10.62
C GLN A 95 -13.51 2.49 9.79
N VAL A 96 -12.36 1.97 9.37
CA VAL A 96 -11.42 2.69 8.50
C VAL A 96 -12.07 3.03 7.16
N THR A 97 -12.75 2.07 6.54
CA THR A 97 -13.47 2.30 5.27
C THR A 97 -14.52 3.39 5.40
N GLN A 98 -15.30 3.40 6.50
CA GLN A 98 -16.29 4.44 6.76
C GLN A 98 -15.64 5.82 6.96
N ALA A 99 -14.54 5.88 7.70
CA ALA A 99 -13.82 7.14 7.93
C ALA A 99 -13.22 7.70 6.62
N ILE A 100 -12.65 6.85 5.78
CA ILE A 100 -12.17 7.24 4.46
C ILE A 100 -13.31 7.77 3.59
N GLY A 101 -14.48 7.11 3.62
CA GLY A 101 -15.67 7.57 2.91
C GLY A 101 -16.09 8.99 3.32
N ARG A 102 -15.98 9.35 4.60
CA ARG A 102 -16.20 10.72 5.06
C ARG A 102 -15.11 11.67 4.56
N ALA A 103 -13.85 11.31 4.72
CA ALA A 103 -12.72 12.17 4.32
C ALA A 103 -12.72 12.47 2.83
N THR A 104 -13.13 11.53 1.98
CA THR A 104 -13.20 11.73 0.52
C THR A 104 -14.23 12.76 0.09
N GLN A 105 -15.21 13.09 0.92
CA GLN A 105 -16.14 14.20 0.67
C GLN A 105 -15.43 15.56 0.69
N PHE A 106 -14.25 15.61 1.29
CA PHE A 106 -13.39 16.79 1.36
C PHE A 106 -12.11 16.63 0.53
N SER A 107 -12.20 15.85 -0.55
CA SER A 107 -11.02 15.52 -1.37
C SER A 107 -10.38 16.73 -2.06
N GLU A 108 -11.05 17.88 -2.12
CA GLU A 108 -10.46 19.15 -2.55
C GLU A 108 -9.32 19.62 -1.61
N LYS A 109 -9.29 19.12 -0.37
CA LYS A 109 -8.22 19.40 0.59
C LYS A 109 -7.00 18.48 0.44
N PHE A 110 -7.11 17.44 -0.40
CA PHE A 110 -6.01 16.53 -0.65
C PHE A 110 -5.00 17.17 -1.60
N VAL A 111 -3.75 17.19 -1.18
CA VAL A 111 -2.64 17.74 -1.94
C VAL A 111 -1.58 16.68 -2.18
N TRP A 112 -0.72 16.92 -3.16
CA TRP A 112 0.43 16.06 -3.38
C TRP A 112 1.33 16.04 -2.14
N LEU A 113 1.72 14.86 -1.73
CA LEU A 113 2.69 14.62 -0.68
C LEU A 113 3.95 14.05 -1.33
N ASP A 114 5.07 14.73 -1.18
CA ASP A 114 6.33 14.25 -1.75
C ASP A 114 6.70 12.89 -1.16
N PRO A 115 6.87 11.86 -2.00
CA PRO A 115 7.19 10.53 -1.51
C PRO A 115 8.53 10.50 -0.78
N PRO A 116 8.64 9.69 0.29
CA PRO A 116 9.93 9.48 0.95
C PRO A 116 10.94 8.82 0.02
N GLY A 117 12.22 9.11 0.21
CA GLY A 117 13.30 8.50 -0.57
C GLY A 117 13.50 7.01 -0.28
N ASN A 118 13.01 6.54 0.86
CA ASN A 118 12.98 5.13 1.25
C ASN A 118 11.55 4.74 1.62
N MET A 119 11.01 3.71 0.96
CA MET A 119 9.62 3.25 1.10
C MET A 119 9.45 2.16 2.17
N GLY A 120 10.40 2.01 3.07
CA GLY A 120 10.41 0.95 4.07
C GLY A 120 11.18 -0.29 3.61
N SER A 121 11.36 -1.23 4.53
CA SER A 121 12.23 -2.41 4.34
C SER A 121 11.48 -3.64 3.81
N ILE A 122 10.15 -3.63 3.86
CA ILE A 122 9.29 -4.76 3.47
C ILE A 122 8.53 -4.40 2.20
N THR A 123 8.43 -5.36 1.30
CA THR A 123 7.77 -5.19 0.00
C THR A 123 6.86 -6.37 -0.32
N VAL A 124 6.17 -6.28 -1.44
CA VAL A 124 5.35 -7.36 -1.99
C VAL A 124 6.12 -8.67 -2.17
N ALA A 125 7.42 -8.59 -2.50
CA ALA A 125 8.25 -9.79 -2.67
C ALA A 125 8.43 -10.59 -1.38
N ASP A 126 8.39 -9.93 -0.23
CA ASP A 126 8.43 -10.60 1.07
C ASP A 126 7.07 -11.27 1.36
N ALA A 127 5.99 -10.59 1.06
CA ALA A 127 4.64 -11.10 1.27
C ALA A 127 4.32 -12.34 0.42
N VAL A 128 4.77 -12.37 -0.83
CA VAL A 128 4.60 -13.54 -1.73
C VAL A 128 5.28 -14.81 -1.17
N LYS A 129 6.37 -14.66 -0.44
CA LYS A 129 7.12 -15.78 0.14
C LYS A 129 6.44 -16.43 1.34
N THR A 130 5.49 -15.77 1.98
CA THR A 130 4.76 -16.32 3.12
C THR A 130 3.96 -17.57 2.72
N LYS A 131 3.90 -18.57 3.59
CA LYS A 131 3.26 -19.86 3.31
C LYS A 131 1.96 -20.06 4.06
N THR A 132 1.84 -19.46 5.24
CA THR A 132 0.66 -19.60 6.10
C THR A 132 -0.05 -18.27 6.31
N LEU A 133 -1.32 -18.33 6.69
CA LEU A 133 -2.07 -17.13 7.05
C LEU A 133 -1.42 -16.40 8.24
N GLU A 134 -0.88 -17.13 9.21
CA GLU A 134 -0.20 -16.56 10.37
C GLU A 134 1.06 -15.76 9.97
N GLU A 135 1.89 -16.33 9.11
CA GLU A 135 3.07 -15.62 8.56
C GLU A 135 2.66 -14.37 7.79
N TYR A 136 1.63 -14.50 6.96
CA TYR A 136 1.11 -13.41 6.15
C TYR A 136 0.51 -12.28 7.01
N ASP A 137 -0.28 -12.60 8.02
CA ASP A 137 -0.84 -11.62 8.95
C ASP A 137 0.27 -10.84 9.67
N ARG A 138 1.25 -11.55 10.22
CA ARG A 138 2.40 -10.93 10.90
C ARG A 138 3.18 -10.01 9.96
N LEU A 139 3.56 -10.52 8.79
CA LEU A 139 4.33 -9.75 7.81
C LEU A 139 3.55 -8.54 7.29
N GLY A 140 2.27 -8.70 7.01
CA GLY A 140 1.42 -7.60 6.52
C GLY A 140 1.32 -6.45 7.52
N ARG A 141 1.26 -6.77 8.82
CA ARG A 141 1.28 -5.75 9.90
C ARG A 141 2.63 -5.06 10.01
N GLU A 142 3.71 -5.81 9.92
CA GLU A 142 5.08 -5.25 9.92
C GLU A 142 5.31 -4.39 8.67
N TRP A 143 4.85 -4.84 7.52
CA TRP A 143 4.92 -4.09 6.27
C TRP A 143 4.18 -2.76 6.39
N ALA A 144 2.94 -2.78 6.84
CA ALA A 144 2.15 -1.57 7.03
C ALA A 144 2.83 -0.56 7.97
N ARG A 145 3.38 -1.02 9.09
CA ARG A 145 4.13 -0.16 10.03
C ARG A 145 5.38 0.43 9.40
N SER A 146 6.18 -0.40 8.72
CA SER A 146 7.40 0.04 8.03
C SER A 146 7.11 1.14 7.01
N VAL A 147 6.05 0.98 6.24
CA VAL A 147 5.64 1.97 5.24
C VAL A 147 5.08 3.23 5.92
N TRP A 148 4.26 3.08 6.97
CA TRP A 148 3.75 4.23 7.72
C TRP A 148 4.90 5.07 8.28
N GLU A 149 5.90 4.46 8.87
CA GLU A 149 7.10 5.14 9.39
C GLU A 149 7.88 5.85 8.29
N ALA A 150 7.99 5.24 7.10
CA ALA A 150 8.65 5.88 5.95
C ALA A 150 8.00 7.22 5.58
N TRP A 151 6.68 7.36 5.75
CA TRP A 151 5.92 8.58 5.49
C TRP A 151 5.86 9.56 6.67
N ALA A 152 6.71 9.40 7.68
CA ALA A 152 6.64 10.16 8.94
C ALA A 152 6.59 11.68 8.79
N VAL A 153 7.26 12.24 7.79
CA VAL A 153 7.27 13.69 7.52
C VAL A 153 5.87 14.26 7.25
N HIS A 154 4.93 13.41 6.80
CA HIS A 154 3.56 13.80 6.48
C HIS A 154 2.54 13.40 7.57
N HIS A 155 2.95 12.76 8.66
CA HIS A 155 2.04 12.25 9.68
C HIS A 155 1.12 13.32 10.25
N ALA A 156 1.63 14.53 10.55
CA ALA A 156 0.82 15.61 11.10
C ALA A 156 -0.33 16.01 10.18
N GLN A 157 -0.06 16.10 8.87
CA GLN A 157 -1.06 16.42 7.87
C GLN A 157 -2.09 15.28 7.72
N ILE A 158 -1.63 14.03 7.67
CA ILE A 158 -2.53 12.87 7.56
C ILE A 158 -3.42 12.73 8.78
N ARG A 159 -2.89 12.91 10.00
CA ARG A 159 -3.70 12.92 11.23
C ARG A 159 -4.79 13.99 11.20
N LYS A 160 -4.50 15.16 10.63
CA LYS A 160 -5.50 16.22 10.45
C LYS A 160 -6.59 15.81 9.47
N LEU A 161 -6.22 15.28 8.31
CA LEU A 161 -7.17 14.81 7.29
C LEU A 161 -8.01 13.60 7.75
N SER A 162 -7.45 12.74 8.60
CA SER A 162 -8.15 11.57 9.15
C SER A 162 -9.31 11.91 10.11
N ARG A 163 -9.43 13.18 10.51
CA ARG A 163 -10.48 13.68 11.41
C ARG A 163 -11.66 14.32 10.66
N LEU A 164 -11.58 14.40 9.34
CA LEU A 164 -12.66 14.90 8.49
C LEU A 164 -13.77 13.83 8.35
#